data_91c68f1f9787076695a7d49804f709da
#
_entry.id   91c68f1f9787076695a7d49804f709da
#
_cell.length_a   1.000
_cell.length_b   1.000
_cell.length_c   1.000
_cell.angle_alpha   90.00
_cell.angle_beta   90.00
_cell.angle_gamma   90.00
#
_symmetry.space_group_name_H-M   'P 1'
#
loop_
_entity.id
_entity.type
_entity.pdbx_description
1 polymer ?
#
loop_
_entity_poly.entity_id
_entity_poly.type
_entity_poly.pdbx_seq_one_letter_code
_entity_poly.pdbx_strand_id
1 'polypeptide(L)'
;AVVLVAPSASLEPWRLLLVAIAVVAARTAAMAMNRVADPWYDAQNPRTARRELVTGEVSPRAAWALLAGSAGTFVVASALISELCGWLALPVLGILLGYSYAKRFTWTCHLWLGVAQALAPIGVAIALTGTAPAASVVLGLGVGAWIAGFDVFYALQDEQFDRGAGLRSIPARFGVRGALRW
;
A
#
# COMPACT_ATOMS: atom_id res chain seq x y z
N ALA A 1 -4.27 -18.77 -4.05
CA ALA A 1 -5.33 -17.94 -4.62
C ALA A 1 -5.08 -17.65 -6.11
N VAL A 2 -3.91 -17.07 -6.50
CA VAL A 2 -3.66 -16.68 -7.91
C VAL A 2 -3.72 -17.88 -8.87
N VAL A 3 -3.18 -19.03 -8.49
CA VAL A 3 -3.26 -20.27 -9.33
C VAL A 3 -4.70 -20.69 -9.61
N LEU A 4 -5.62 -20.45 -8.67
CA LEU A 4 -7.04 -20.77 -8.85
C LEU A 4 -7.75 -19.80 -9.80
N VAL A 5 -7.33 -18.55 -9.83
CA VAL A 5 -7.94 -17.50 -10.68
C VAL A 5 -7.21 -17.29 -12.02
N ALA A 6 -6.05 -17.93 -12.19
CA ALA A 6 -5.22 -17.88 -13.39
C ALA A 6 -4.66 -19.30 -13.69
N PRO A 7 -5.49 -20.24 -14.18
CA PRO A 7 -5.07 -21.63 -14.44
C PRO A 7 -3.91 -21.76 -15.44
N SER A 8 -3.75 -20.78 -16.34
CA SER A 8 -2.67 -20.71 -17.33
C SER A 8 -1.37 -20.11 -16.77
N ALA A 9 -1.29 -19.88 -15.46
CA ALA A 9 -0.12 -19.27 -14.85
C ALA A 9 1.12 -20.14 -15.01
N SER A 10 2.23 -19.51 -15.40
CA SER A 10 3.55 -20.13 -15.36
C SER A 10 4.01 -20.23 -13.90
N LEU A 11 4.20 -21.45 -13.43
CA LEU A 11 4.66 -21.74 -12.06
C LEU A 11 6.19 -21.99 -12.02
N GLU A 12 6.93 -21.41 -12.95
CA GLU A 12 8.40 -21.51 -12.95
C GLU A 12 8.95 -20.94 -11.62
N PRO A 13 9.79 -21.70 -10.90
CA PRO A 13 10.25 -21.31 -9.55
C PRO A 13 10.91 -19.93 -9.50
N TRP A 14 11.67 -19.56 -10.53
CA TRP A 14 12.33 -18.26 -10.59
C TRP A 14 11.33 -17.09 -10.71
N ARG A 15 10.22 -17.27 -11.47
CA ARG A 15 9.16 -16.25 -11.57
C ARG A 15 8.43 -16.09 -10.25
N LEU A 16 8.13 -17.19 -9.57
CA LEU A 16 7.52 -17.16 -8.25
C LEU A 16 8.43 -16.44 -7.23
N LEU A 17 9.73 -16.69 -7.29
CA LEU A 17 10.70 -15.99 -6.46
C LEU A 17 10.72 -14.48 -6.74
N LEU A 18 10.78 -14.07 -8.00
CA LEU A 18 10.75 -12.66 -8.37
C LEU A 18 9.43 -11.97 -7.95
N VAL A 19 8.30 -12.65 -8.11
CA VAL A 19 7.00 -12.15 -7.61
C VAL A 19 7.03 -11.97 -6.09
N ALA A 20 7.57 -12.93 -5.34
CA ALA A 20 7.69 -12.82 -3.89
C ALA A 20 8.59 -11.65 -3.50
N ILE A 21 9.75 -11.49 -4.16
CA ILE A 21 10.66 -10.35 -3.95
C ILE A 21 9.94 -9.03 -4.25
N ALA A 22 9.24 -8.93 -5.37
CA ALA A 22 8.51 -7.73 -5.77
C ALA A 22 7.43 -7.35 -4.73
N VAL A 23 6.64 -8.33 -4.27
CA VAL A 23 5.58 -8.09 -3.25
C VAL A 23 6.18 -7.62 -1.93
N VAL A 24 7.24 -8.26 -1.44
CA VAL A 24 7.92 -7.86 -0.19
C VAL A 24 8.53 -6.47 -0.35
N ALA A 25 9.20 -6.20 -1.46
CA ALA A 25 9.83 -4.92 -1.74
C ALA A 25 8.80 -3.79 -1.85
N ALA A 26 7.68 -3.98 -2.58
CA ALA A 26 6.60 -3.01 -2.70
C ALA A 26 5.99 -2.68 -1.31
N ARG A 27 5.71 -3.70 -0.50
CA ARG A 27 5.20 -3.52 0.87
C ARG A 27 6.20 -2.76 1.74
N THR A 28 7.48 -3.12 1.68
CA THR A 28 8.54 -2.45 2.46
C THR A 28 8.65 -0.98 2.04
N ALA A 29 8.65 -0.68 0.75
CA ALA A 29 8.67 0.69 0.24
C ALA A 29 7.46 1.49 0.74
N ALA A 30 6.24 0.94 0.64
CA ALA A 30 5.03 1.61 1.11
C ALA A 30 5.06 1.88 2.63
N MET A 31 5.52 0.91 3.43
CA MET A 31 5.66 1.08 4.88
C MET A 31 6.73 2.10 5.24
N ALA A 32 7.90 2.06 4.59
CA ALA A 32 8.96 3.04 4.79
C ALA A 32 8.49 4.44 4.42
N MET A 33 7.77 4.60 3.28
CA MET A 33 7.19 5.87 2.86
C MET A 33 6.20 6.41 3.89
N ASN A 34 5.33 5.58 4.44
CA ASN A 34 4.39 6.01 5.48
C ASN A 34 5.10 6.53 6.75
N ARG A 35 6.26 5.95 7.10
CA ARG A 35 7.08 6.46 8.21
C ARG A 35 7.79 7.77 7.90
N VAL A 36 8.35 7.86 6.69
CA VAL A 36 9.12 9.03 6.24
C VAL A 36 8.22 10.23 5.96
N ALA A 37 6.97 10.00 5.53
CA ALA A 37 6.03 11.06 5.22
C ALA A 37 5.52 11.81 6.47
N ASP A 38 5.33 11.10 7.60
CA ASP A 38 4.55 11.63 8.72
C ASP A 38 5.26 11.75 10.09
N PRO A 39 6.60 11.97 10.21
CA PRO A 39 7.28 12.02 11.52
C PRO A 39 6.70 13.09 12.43
N TRP A 40 6.31 14.25 11.87
CA TRP A 40 5.74 15.36 12.61
C TRP A 40 4.35 15.02 13.18
N TYR A 41 3.49 14.38 12.40
CA TYR A 41 2.17 13.91 12.85
C TYR A 41 2.31 12.77 13.85
N ASP A 42 3.22 11.84 13.58
CA ASP A 42 3.48 10.69 14.44
C ASP A 42 3.95 11.11 15.85
N ALA A 43 4.78 12.13 15.94
CA ALA A 43 5.26 12.65 17.21
C ALA A 43 4.16 13.27 18.09
N GLN A 44 3.07 13.77 17.48
CA GLN A 44 1.96 14.39 18.18
C GLN A 44 0.81 13.42 18.51
N ASN A 45 0.74 12.28 17.84
CA ASN A 45 -0.28 11.28 18.10
C ASN A 45 0.21 10.28 19.17
N PRO A 46 -0.45 10.18 20.35
CA PRO A 46 -0.03 9.28 21.43
C PRO A 46 0.13 7.83 20.99
N ARG A 47 -0.65 7.37 19.99
CA ARG A 47 -0.59 6.02 19.43
C ARG A 47 0.69 5.76 18.63
N THR A 48 1.22 6.77 17.97
CA THR A 48 2.37 6.65 17.05
C THR A 48 3.64 7.35 17.55
N ALA A 49 3.60 8.06 18.68
CA ALA A 49 4.73 8.80 19.25
C ALA A 49 5.93 7.90 19.61
N ARG A 50 5.75 6.58 19.70
CA ARG A 50 6.81 5.61 19.96
C ARG A 50 7.38 4.96 18.70
N ARG A 51 7.08 5.48 17.51
CA ARG A 51 7.64 4.97 16.26
C ARG A 51 9.12 5.27 16.15
N GLU A 52 9.85 4.38 15.52
CA GLU A 52 11.33 4.32 15.48
C GLU A 52 11.97 5.60 14.91
N LEU A 53 11.29 6.27 13.95
CA LEU A 53 11.75 7.56 13.41
C LEU A 53 11.49 8.73 14.37
N VAL A 54 10.45 8.64 15.21
CA VAL A 54 10.12 9.66 16.21
C VAL A 54 11.05 9.54 17.41
N THR A 55 11.32 8.31 17.86
CA THR A 55 12.22 8.04 18.99
C THR A 55 13.70 8.21 18.63
N GLY A 56 14.03 8.23 17.34
CA GLY A 56 15.40 8.32 16.85
C GLY A 56 16.15 6.97 16.81
N GLU A 57 15.46 5.85 17.08
CA GLU A 57 16.03 4.51 16.95
C GLU A 57 16.45 4.19 15.52
N VAL A 58 15.72 4.73 14.54
CA VAL A 58 16.08 4.66 13.13
C VAL A 58 16.35 6.08 12.62
N SER A 59 17.51 6.27 12.00
CA SER A 59 17.85 7.57 11.42
C SER A 59 17.02 7.85 10.17
N PRO A 60 16.66 9.13 9.88
CA PRO A 60 15.96 9.48 8.63
C PRO A 60 16.71 9.01 7.38
N ARG A 61 18.05 9.05 7.40
CA ARG A 61 18.87 8.56 6.28
C ARG A 61 18.68 7.06 6.03
N ALA A 62 18.64 6.26 7.10
CA ALA A 62 18.40 4.83 6.99
C ALA A 62 16.99 4.52 6.45
N ALA A 63 15.98 5.26 6.90
CA ALA A 63 14.60 5.11 6.40
C ALA A 63 14.48 5.47 4.92
N TRP A 64 15.11 6.56 4.47
CA TRP A 64 15.17 6.91 3.06
C TRP A 64 15.95 5.89 2.21
N ALA A 65 17.05 5.34 2.74
CA ALA A 65 17.82 4.30 2.07
C ALA A 65 16.99 3.01 1.92
N LEU A 66 16.25 2.62 2.97
CA LEU A 66 15.33 1.49 2.92
C LEU A 66 14.22 1.70 1.89
N LEU A 67 13.61 2.90 1.86
CA LEU A 67 12.61 3.26 0.88
C LEU A 67 13.17 3.17 -0.55
N ALA A 68 14.29 3.83 -0.83
CA ALA A 68 14.87 3.85 -2.15
C ALA A 68 15.33 2.45 -2.61
N GLY A 69 15.98 1.70 -1.72
CA GLY A 69 16.43 0.33 -2.00
C GLY A 69 15.27 -0.62 -2.28
N SER A 70 14.21 -0.56 -1.45
CA SER A 70 13.04 -1.43 -1.66
C SER A 70 12.23 -1.00 -2.90
N ALA A 71 12.07 0.30 -3.16
CA ALA A 71 11.43 0.77 -4.38
C ALA A 71 12.21 0.33 -5.64
N GLY A 72 13.54 0.48 -5.63
CA GLY A 72 14.40 0.01 -6.70
C GLY A 72 14.32 -1.51 -6.89
N THR A 73 14.35 -2.28 -5.81
CA THR A 73 14.18 -3.75 -5.85
C THR A 73 12.85 -4.14 -6.47
N PHE A 74 11.76 -3.45 -6.12
CA PHE A 74 10.44 -3.69 -6.71
C PHE A 74 10.45 -3.49 -8.23
N VAL A 75 10.99 -2.36 -8.70
CA VAL A 75 11.05 -2.05 -10.13
C VAL A 75 11.93 -3.05 -10.87
N VAL A 76 13.12 -3.36 -10.35
CA VAL A 76 14.05 -4.31 -10.98
C VAL A 76 13.45 -5.72 -11.00
N ALA A 77 12.91 -6.22 -9.91
CA ALA A 77 12.27 -7.54 -9.87
C ALA A 77 11.10 -7.62 -10.87
N SER A 78 10.29 -6.57 -10.97
CA SER A 78 9.19 -6.48 -11.95
C SER A 78 9.69 -6.48 -13.38
N ALA A 79 10.74 -5.71 -13.69
CA ALA A 79 11.32 -5.66 -15.03
C ALA A 79 11.97 -7.00 -15.44
N LEU A 80 12.56 -7.73 -14.50
CA LEU A 80 13.10 -9.07 -14.74
C LEU A 80 12.02 -10.11 -15.04
N ILE A 81 10.78 -9.91 -14.56
CA ILE A 81 9.65 -10.80 -14.90
C ILE A 81 9.22 -10.58 -16.35
N SER A 82 8.96 -9.33 -16.74
CA SER A 82 8.62 -8.93 -18.11
C SER A 82 8.73 -7.43 -18.30
N GLU A 83 8.86 -6.97 -19.53
CA GLU A 83 8.85 -5.56 -19.88
C GLU A 83 7.57 -4.87 -19.44
N LEU A 84 6.40 -5.52 -19.62
CA LEU A 84 5.10 -5.03 -19.17
C LEU A 84 5.08 -4.81 -17.66
N CYS A 85 5.58 -5.77 -16.87
CA CYS A 85 5.66 -5.64 -15.42
C CYS A 85 6.57 -4.49 -14.99
N GLY A 86 7.69 -4.29 -15.69
CA GLY A 86 8.60 -3.16 -15.46
C GLY A 86 7.92 -1.81 -15.66
N TRP A 87 7.20 -1.64 -16.76
CA TRP A 87 6.45 -0.40 -17.01
C TRP A 87 5.31 -0.18 -16.04
N LEU A 88 4.58 -1.23 -15.66
CA LEU A 88 3.50 -1.14 -14.67
C LEU A 88 3.99 -0.88 -13.25
N ALA A 89 5.23 -1.25 -12.93
CA ALA A 89 5.81 -1.01 -11.61
C ALA A 89 5.86 0.48 -11.23
N LEU A 90 6.10 1.37 -12.22
CA LEU A 90 6.21 2.81 -11.96
C LEU A 90 4.88 3.44 -11.48
N PRO A 91 3.75 3.32 -12.21
CA PRO A 91 2.47 3.85 -11.73
C PRO A 91 1.99 3.16 -10.46
N VAL A 92 2.23 1.85 -10.30
CA VAL A 92 1.90 1.12 -9.06
C VAL A 92 2.67 1.70 -7.88
N LEU A 93 3.99 1.93 -8.05
CA LEU A 93 4.81 2.55 -7.01
C LEU A 93 4.31 3.96 -6.68
N GLY A 94 3.93 4.76 -7.68
CA GLY A 94 3.32 6.07 -7.48
C GLY A 94 2.06 6.02 -6.61
N ILE A 95 1.17 5.03 -6.85
CA ILE A 95 -0.04 4.82 -6.04
C ILE A 95 0.33 4.40 -4.61
N LEU A 96 1.26 3.46 -4.44
CA LEU A 96 1.70 2.95 -3.15
C LEU A 96 2.37 4.03 -2.28
N LEU A 97 3.22 4.86 -2.86
CA LEU A 97 3.91 5.93 -2.13
C LEU A 97 2.99 7.13 -1.90
N GLY A 98 2.17 7.47 -2.91
CA GLY A 98 1.22 8.59 -2.84
C GLY A 98 0.15 8.43 -1.76
N TYR A 99 -0.22 7.20 -1.44
CA TYR A 99 -1.17 6.90 -0.35
C TYR A 99 -0.77 7.59 0.97
N SER A 100 0.53 7.62 1.30
CA SER A 100 1.01 8.21 2.56
C SER A 100 0.66 9.69 2.72
N TYR A 101 0.41 10.40 1.62
CA TYR A 101 0.01 11.81 1.65
C TYR A 101 -1.51 12.02 1.54
N ALA A 102 -2.29 10.97 1.25
CA ALA A 102 -3.72 11.10 0.93
C ALA A 102 -4.52 11.80 2.03
N LYS A 103 -4.26 11.52 3.30
CA LYS A 103 -4.94 12.17 4.45
C LYS A 103 -4.76 13.70 4.49
N ARG A 104 -3.78 14.26 3.80
CA ARG A 104 -3.52 15.72 3.79
C ARG A 104 -4.47 16.48 2.87
N PHE A 105 -5.02 15.81 1.85
CA PHE A 105 -5.84 16.46 0.83
C PHE A 105 -7.20 15.78 0.56
N THR A 106 -7.38 14.49 0.93
CA THR A 106 -8.67 13.82 0.68
C THR A 106 -9.12 12.95 1.85
N TRP A 107 -10.42 12.97 2.10
CA TRP A 107 -11.08 12.08 3.07
C TRP A 107 -11.27 10.64 2.51
N THR A 108 -11.08 10.45 1.19
CA THR A 108 -11.15 9.15 0.53
C THR A 108 -9.83 8.36 0.60
N CYS A 109 -8.93 8.74 1.50
CA CYS A 109 -7.63 8.08 1.69
C CYS A 109 -7.75 6.55 1.89
N HIS A 110 -8.81 6.09 2.54
CA HIS A 110 -9.10 4.67 2.76
C HIS A 110 -9.35 3.92 1.44
N LEU A 111 -10.09 4.56 0.51
CA LEU A 111 -10.32 4.02 -0.84
C LEU A 111 -9.01 3.97 -1.64
N TRP A 112 -8.12 4.96 -1.47
CA TRP A 112 -6.79 4.94 -2.08
C TRP A 112 -5.99 3.72 -1.62
N LEU A 113 -5.99 3.42 -0.31
CA LEU A 113 -5.37 2.21 0.21
C LEU A 113 -6.02 0.96 -0.38
N GLY A 114 -7.34 0.94 -0.49
CA GLY A 114 -8.08 -0.15 -1.13
C GLY A 114 -7.63 -0.38 -2.58
N VAL A 115 -7.51 0.68 -3.38
CA VAL A 115 -6.98 0.61 -4.76
C VAL A 115 -5.56 0.06 -4.77
N ALA A 116 -4.68 0.58 -3.90
CA ALA A 116 -3.30 0.09 -3.80
C ALA A 116 -3.23 -1.42 -3.51
N GLN A 117 -4.09 -1.92 -2.64
CA GLN A 117 -4.15 -3.36 -2.31
C GLN A 117 -4.83 -4.20 -3.40
N ALA A 118 -5.80 -3.64 -4.12
CA ALA A 118 -6.43 -4.31 -5.26
C ALA A 118 -5.44 -4.63 -6.37
N LEU A 119 -4.40 -3.81 -6.55
CA LEU A 119 -3.37 -4.01 -7.56
C LEU A 119 -2.50 -5.25 -7.29
N ALA A 120 -2.42 -5.76 -6.06
CA ALA A 120 -1.56 -6.90 -5.73
C ALA A 120 -1.99 -8.20 -6.44
N PRO A 121 -3.24 -8.71 -6.31
CA PRO A 121 -3.65 -9.91 -7.03
C PRO A 121 -3.68 -9.73 -8.55
N ILE A 122 -3.99 -8.52 -9.03
CA ILE A 122 -3.98 -8.19 -10.47
C ILE A 122 -2.53 -8.23 -11.00
N GLY A 123 -1.61 -7.57 -10.31
CA GLY A 123 -0.20 -7.54 -10.69
C GLY A 123 0.46 -8.92 -10.67
N VAL A 124 0.16 -9.75 -9.66
CA VAL A 124 0.63 -11.14 -9.60
C VAL A 124 0.07 -11.97 -10.77
N ALA A 125 -1.20 -11.78 -11.14
CA ALA A 125 -1.77 -12.46 -12.29
C ALA A 125 -1.07 -12.04 -13.60
N ILE A 126 -0.84 -10.74 -13.81
CA ILE A 126 -0.09 -10.23 -14.97
C ILE A 126 1.34 -10.80 -14.99
N ALA A 127 2.02 -10.84 -13.85
CA ALA A 127 3.37 -11.38 -13.74
C ALA A 127 3.48 -12.85 -14.15
N LEU A 128 2.43 -13.65 -13.86
CA LEU A 128 2.44 -15.10 -14.12
C LEU A 128 1.81 -15.50 -15.46
N THR A 129 0.92 -14.68 -16.01
CA THR A 129 0.15 -15.02 -17.23
C THR A 129 0.34 -14.03 -18.39
N GLY A 130 0.97 -12.88 -18.13
CA GLY A 130 1.05 -11.78 -19.09
C GLY A 130 -0.23 -10.97 -19.27
N THR A 131 -1.31 -11.33 -18.57
CA THR A 131 -2.64 -10.71 -18.72
C THR A 131 -3.30 -10.46 -17.37
N ALA A 132 -4.40 -9.69 -17.35
CA ALA A 132 -5.25 -9.48 -16.18
C ALA A 132 -6.57 -10.24 -16.36
N PRO A 133 -6.67 -11.54 -16.01
CA PRO A 133 -7.92 -12.29 -16.11
C PRO A 133 -9.02 -11.65 -15.26
N ALA A 134 -10.27 -11.71 -15.72
CA ALA A 134 -11.42 -11.13 -15.01
C ALA A 134 -11.50 -11.60 -13.54
N ALA A 135 -11.19 -12.87 -13.29
CA ALA A 135 -11.15 -13.42 -11.93
C ALA A 135 -10.13 -12.73 -11.02
N SER A 136 -8.95 -12.33 -11.54
CA SER A 136 -7.96 -11.58 -10.76
C SER A 136 -8.41 -10.16 -10.47
N VAL A 137 -9.12 -9.53 -11.39
CA VAL A 137 -9.71 -8.21 -11.20
C VAL A 137 -10.81 -8.25 -10.15
N VAL A 138 -11.73 -9.21 -10.22
CA VAL A 138 -12.80 -9.40 -9.22
C VAL A 138 -12.18 -9.67 -7.83
N LEU A 139 -11.16 -10.53 -7.75
CA LEU A 139 -10.43 -10.78 -6.50
C LEU A 139 -9.79 -9.49 -5.98
N GLY A 140 -9.16 -8.71 -6.87
CA GLY A 140 -8.54 -7.43 -6.54
C GLY A 140 -9.56 -6.44 -5.96
N LEU A 141 -10.70 -6.28 -6.61
CA LEU A 141 -11.78 -5.42 -6.13
C LEU A 141 -12.30 -5.87 -4.75
N GLY A 142 -12.49 -7.18 -4.54
CA GLY A 142 -12.88 -7.74 -3.24
C GLY A 142 -11.86 -7.44 -2.14
N VAL A 143 -10.57 -7.66 -2.42
CA VAL A 143 -9.46 -7.33 -1.50
C VAL A 143 -9.43 -5.83 -1.21
N GLY A 144 -9.54 -5.00 -2.25
CA GLY A 144 -9.53 -3.55 -2.13
C GLY A 144 -10.69 -3.02 -1.26
N ALA A 145 -11.91 -3.50 -1.50
CA ALA A 145 -13.09 -3.14 -0.72
C ALA A 145 -12.94 -3.56 0.75
N TRP A 146 -12.46 -4.78 0.98
CA TRP A 146 -12.20 -5.30 2.34
C TRP A 146 -11.18 -4.42 3.09
N ILE A 147 -10.05 -4.13 2.45
CA ILE A 147 -8.98 -3.34 3.07
C ILE A 147 -9.42 -1.89 3.29
N ALA A 148 -10.14 -1.29 2.35
CA ALA A 148 -10.68 0.06 2.53
C ALA A 148 -11.62 0.13 3.74
N GLY A 149 -12.55 -0.81 3.87
CA GLY A 149 -13.44 -0.90 5.03
C GLY A 149 -12.67 -1.13 6.34
N PHE A 150 -11.71 -2.05 6.33
CA PHE A 150 -10.86 -2.32 7.50
C PHE A 150 -10.06 -1.08 7.93
N ASP A 151 -9.51 -0.32 6.97
CA ASP A 151 -8.75 0.90 7.26
C ASP A 151 -9.63 2.01 7.84
N VAL A 152 -10.91 2.09 7.44
CA VAL A 152 -11.89 2.99 8.08
C VAL A 152 -12.06 2.64 9.56
N PHE A 153 -12.23 1.34 9.90
CA PHE A 153 -12.31 0.90 11.29
C PHE A 153 -11.03 1.23 12.07
N TYR A 154 -9.88 1.00 11.46
CA TYR A 154 -8.60 1.31 12.09
C TYR A 154 -8.44 2.82 12.37
N ALA A 155 -8.91 3.66 11.44
CA ALA A 155 -8.86 5.11 11.56
C ALA A 155 -9.80 5.69 12.63
N LEU A 156 -10.77 4.92 13.13
CA LEU A 156 -11.61 5.36 14.27
C LEU A 156 -10.78 5.68 15.51
N GLN A 157 -9.65 5.00 15.70
CA GLN A 157 -8.74 5.23 16.83
C GLN A 157 -8.06 6.61 16.76
N ASP A 158 -7.92 7.17 15.55
CA ASP A 158 -7.25 8.43 15.30
C ASP A 158 -8.25 9.59 15.03
N GLU A 159 -9.57 9.37 15.15
CA GLU A 159 -10.60 10.35 14.74
C GLU A 159 -10.40 11.72 15.39
N GLN A 160 -10.17 11.76 16.71
CA GLN A 160 -9.98 13.01 17.44
C GLN A 160 -8.66 13.70 17.06
N PHE A 161 -7.59 12.92 16.91
CA PHE A 161 -6.30 13.43 16.48
C PHE A 161 -6.35 13.95 15.05
N ASP A 162 -6.87 13.15 14.10
CA ASP A 162 -6.99 13.54 12.68
C ASP A 162 -7.76 14.87 12.54
N ARG A 163 -8.87 15.01 13.30
CA ARG A 163 -9.69 16.24 13.30
C ARG A 163 -8.93 17.43 13.87
N GLY A 164 -8.23 17.27 14.99
CA GLY A 164 -7.44 18.32 15.63
C GLY A 164 -6.22 18.75 14.81
N ALA A 165 -5.60 17.81 14.10
CA ALA A 165 -4.44 18.05 13.24
C ALA A 165 -4.79 18.51 11.81
N GLY A 166 -6.09 18.67 11.49
CA GLY A 166 -6.56 19.06 10.16
C GLY A 166 -6.38 17.98 9.09
N LEU A 167 -6.14 16.72 9.48
CA LEU A 167 -6.06 15.60 8.58
C LEU A 167 -7.46 15.16 8.14
N ARG A 168 -7.53 14.61 6.94
CA ARG A 168 -8.80 14.23 6.30
C ARG A 168 -8.92 12.72 6.28
N SER A 169 -9.92 12.20 6.99
CA SER A 169 -10.29 10.79 6.96
C SER A 169 -11.81 10.65 7.01
N ILE A 170 -12.36 9.48 6.69
CA ILE A 170 -13.81 9.24 6.81
C ILE A 170 -14.27 9.49 8.25
N PRO A 171 -13.61 8.95 9.30
CA PRO A 171 -14.00 9.26 10.69
C PRO A 171 -13.89 10.73 11.04
N ALA A 172 -12.82 11.43 10.64
CA ALA A 172 -12.65 12.85 10.92
C ALA A 172 -13.77 13.71 10.28
N ARG A 173 -14.26 13.30 9.09
CA ARG A 173 -15.29 14.03 8.33
C ARG A 173 -16.71 13.73 8.82
N PHE A 174 -17.04 12.45 9.04
CA PHE A 174 -18.42 11.99 9.27
C PHE A 174 -18.68 11.55 10.71
N GLY A 175 -17.64 11.57 11.57
CA GLY A 175 -17.68 11.03 12.93
C GLY A 175 -17.79 9.52 12.98
N VAL A 176 -17.67 8.95 14.19
CA VAL A 176 -17.70 7.48 14.41
C VAL A 176 -18.95 6.83 13.82
N ARG A 177 -20.14 7.38 14.13
CA ARG A 177 -21.42 6.81 13.65
C ARG A 177 -21.56 6.88 12.12
N GLY A 178 -21.06 7.95 11.50
CA GLY A 178 -21.05 8.10 10.06
C GLY A 178 -20.08 7.13 9.40
N ALA A 179 -18.88 6.98 9.95
CA ALA A 179 -17.86 6.07 9.44
C ALA A 179 -18.29 4.60 9.44
N LEU A 180 -19.09 4.16 10.42
CA LEU A 180 -19.60 2.79 10.52
C LEU A 180 -20.67 2.45 9.45
N ARG A 181 -21.08 3.39 8.63
CA ARG A 181 -22.05 3.18 7.54
C ARG A 181 -21.38 3.06 6.15
N TRP A 182 -20.07 3.25 6.12
CA TRP A 182 -19.22 3.08 4.94
C TRP A 182 -18.69 1.65 4.84
#